data_2597185f931c9058f71e1d178e35cd5e
#
_entry.id   2597185f931c9058f71e1d178e35cd5e
#
_cell.length_a   1.000
_cell.length_b   1.000
_cell.length_c   1.000
_cell.angle_alpha   90.00
_cell.angle_beta   90.00
_cell.angle_gamma   90.00
#
_symmetry.space_group_name_H-M   'P 1'
#
loop_
_entity.id
_entity.type
_entity.pdbx_description
1 polymer ?
#
loop_
_entity_poly.entity_id
_entity_poly.type
_entity_poly.pdbx_seq_one_letter_code
_entity_poly.pdbx_strand_id
1 'polypeptide(L)'
;GWFSGVKIKSQDGPLGVRLIVNVVPNPILKKVELNPKNSVISNEYVDDIFNNYYGTTLNLNEFQNKIEIIKKRYEKLGYSLVRVSGPDRISENGVVTLKVSDGIISDVKIRFPDSDGEFVIDGKPRKGKTKDWVIKRELKTQPGSIFNRKILEADIGRLYATSLFDDVKVSLGPDNLNPGQVIIFLDLSEQRTGSLTGGL
;
A
#
# COMPACT_ATOMS: atom_id res chain seq x y z
N GLY A 1 -9.39 15.51 20.51
CA GLY A 1 -8.12 14.83 20.37
C GLY A 1 -7.27 14.68 21.63
N TRP A 2 -7.49 15.52 22.67
CA TRP A 2 -6.66 15.54 23.91
C TRP A 2 -7.09 14.53 24.98
N PHE A 3 -8.32 14.00 24.89
CA PHE A 3 -8.93 13.17 25.92
C PHE A 3 -9.32 11.80 25.37
N SER A 4 -9.04 10.76 26.15
CA SER A 4 -9.46 9.37 25.90
C SER A 4 -10.87 9.09 26.42
N GLY A 5 -11.37 9.92 27.34
CA GLY A 5 -12.71 9.80 27.89
C GLY A 5 -13.27 11.15 28.33
N VAL A 6 -14.57 11.35 28.06
CA VAL A 6 -15.33 12.50 28.54
C VAL A 6 -16.64 12.00 29.14
N LYS A 7 -16.92 12.33 30.41
CA LYS A 7 -18.19 12.03 31.08
C LYS A 7 -18.82 13.31 31.53
N ILE A 8 -20.05 13.58 31.09
CA ILE A 8 -20.82 14.75 31.49
C ILE A 8 -21.89 14.30 32.49
N LYS A 9 -21.96 14.94 33.64
CA LYS A 9 -23.01 14.76 34.63
C LYS A 9 -23.75 16.10 34.84
N SER A 10 -25.06 16.03 34.93
CA SER A 10 -25.88 17.17 35.35
C SER A 10 -26.20 17.06 36.84
N GLN A 11 -26.20 18.19 37.53
CA GLN A 11 -26.59 18.31 38.93
C GLN A 11 -27.55 19.48 39.04
N ASP A 12 -28.75 19.26 39.56
CA ASP A 12 -29.72 20.31 39.81
C ASP A 12 -29.30 21.14 41.00
N GLY A 13 -29.44 22.44 40.88
CA GLY A 13 -29.11 23.42 41.94
C GLY A 13 -30.16 24.53 42.02
N PRO A 14 -30.17 25.33 43.06
CA PRO A 14 -31.19 26.35 43.31
C PRO A 14 -31.23 27.47 42.25
N LEU A 15 -30.17 27.64 41.46
CA LEU A 15 -30.05 28.66 40.41
C LEU A 15 -30.01 28.05 39.00
N GLY A 16 -30.33 26.76 38.82
CA GLY A 16 -30.33 26.04 37.53
C GLY A 16 -29.50 24.77 37.56
N VAL A 17 -29.21 24.21 36.35
CA VAL A 17 -28.47 22.95 36.17
C VAL A 17 -26.97 23.22 36.09
N ARG A 18 -26.19 22.59 36.95
CA ARG A 18 -24.72 22.58 36.89
C ARG A 18 -24.25 21.38 36.06
N LEU A 19 -23.46 21.62 35.01
CA LEU A 19 -22.80 20.57 34.25
C LEU A 19 -21.40 20.33 34.80
N ILE A 20 -21.12 19.06 35.13
CA ILE A 20 -19.80 18.60 35.59
C ILE A 20 -19.22 17.77 34.45
N VAL A 21 -18.11 18.26 33.86
CA VAL A 21 -17.40 17.55 32.77
C VAL A 21 -16.14 16.91 33.37
N ASN A 22 -16.15 15.58 33.43
CA ASN A 22 -14.98 14.80 33.84
C ASN A 22 -14.24 14.33 32.60
N VAL A 23 -12.97 14.63 32.49
CA VAL A 23 -12.13 14.26 31.33
C VAL A 23 -10.97 13.39 31.79
N VAL A 24 -10.62 12.43 30.94
CA VAL A 24 -9.42 11.60 31.09
C VAL A 24 -8.44 12.00 29.99
N PRO A 25 -7.31 12.64 30.32
CA PRO A 25 -6.34 13.04 29.31
C PRO A 25 -5.67 11.82 28.67
N ASN A 26 -5.24 11.97 27.42
CA ASN A 26 -4.38 11.00 26.78
C ASN A 26 -3.00 10.98 27.45
N PRO A 27 -2.22 9.89 27.33
CA PRO A 27 -0.86 9.83 27.87
C PRO A 27 0.07 10.84 27.19
N ILE A 28 1.21 11.12 27.83
CA ILE A 28 2.28 11.90 27.22
C ILE A 28 2.96 11.05 26.16
N LEU A 29 3.03 11.56 24.92
CA LEU A 29 3.69 10.88 23.80
C LEU A 29 5.21 10.86 24.05
N LYS A 30 5.80 9.67 24.11
CA LYS A 30 7.26 9.48 24.26
C LYS A 30 7.92 8.92 23.03
N LYS A 31 7.21 8.08 22.26
CA LYS A 31 7.75 7.43 21.08
C LYS A 31 6.64 6.97 20.14
N VAL A 32 6.94 6.97 18.84
CA VAL A 32 6.11 6.35 17.79
C VAL A 32 6.89 5.25 17.13
N GLU A 33 6.31 4.06 17.02
CA GLU A 33 6.93 2.90 16.40
C GLU A 33 6.06 2.35 15.29
N LEU A 34 6.70 1.86 14.22
CA LEU A 34 6.03 1.15 13.13
C LEU A 34 6.04 -0.36 13.39
N ASN A 35 4.95 -1.03 13.10
CA ASN A 35 4.82 -2.49 13.13
C ASN A 35 4.32 -2.99 11.76
N PRO A 36 5.10 -3.83 11.04
CA PRO A 36 6.39 -4.42 11.41
C PRO A 36 7.55 -3.40 11.43
N LYS A 37 8.58 -3.71 12.24
CA LYS A 37 9.77 -2.84 12.38
C LYS A 37 10.59 -2.69 11.09
N ASN A 38 10.54 -3.65 10.19
CA ASN A 38 11.26 -3.65 8.91
C ASN A 38 10.43 -2.98 7.80
N SER A 39 9.96 -1.77 8.04
CA SER A 39 9.24 -1.01 7.03
C SER A 39 10.20 -0.28 6.09
N VAL A 40 9.71 0.12 4.93
CA VAL A 40 10.45 0.88 3.91
C VAL A 40 10.89 2.26 4.42
N ILE A 41 10.19 2.79 5.41
CA ILE A 41 10.50 4.05 6.07
C ILE A 41 11.23 3.77 7.38
N SER A 42 12.36 4.45 7.61
CA SER A 42 13.15 4.28 8.83
C SER A 42 12.46 4.88 10.05
N ASN A 43 12.81 4.36 11.24
CA ASN A 43 12.30 4.91 12.49
C ASN A 43 12.77 6.34 12.71
N GLU A 44 13.98 6.71 12.26
CA GLU A 44 14.52 8.07 12.35
C GLU A 44 13.63 9.06 11.60
N TYR A 45 13.12 8.69 10.41
CA TYR A 45 12.18 9.52 9.66
C TYR A 45 10.86 9.73 10.41
N VAL A 46 10.38 8.68 11.10
CA VAL A 46 9.17 8.78 11.94
C VAL A 46 9.45 9.69 13.14
N ASP A 47 10.58 9.51 13.79
CA ASP A 47 10.98 10.34 14.93
C ASP A 47 11.10 11.82 14.56
N ASP A 48 11.64 12.16 13.40
CA ASP A 48 11.71 13.54 12.88
C ASP A 48 10.32 14.16 12.72
N ILE A 49 9.34 13.39 12.23
CA ILE A 49 7.95 13.87 12.06
C ILE A 49 7.31 14.17 13.42
N PHE A 50 7.60 13.39 14.45
CA PHE A 50 6.97 13.49 15.77
C PHE A 50 7.81 14.23 16.82
N ASN A 51 9.04 14.63 16.50
CA ASN A 51 10.00 15.20 17.44
C ASN A 51 9.40 16.33 18.32
N ASN A 52 8.68 17.26 17.70
CA ASN A 52 8.05 18.39 18.43
C ASN A 52 6.85 17.99 19.28
N TYR A 53 6.40 16.74 19.21
CA TYR A 53 5.25 16.22 19.96
C TYR A 53 5.68 15.31 21.11
N TYR A 54 6.91 14.87 21.13
CA TYR A 54 7.44 14.09 22.25
C TYR A 54 7.49 14.93 23.53
N GLY A 55 7.06 14.35 24.64
CA GLY A 55 6.93 15.03 25.92
C GLY A 55 5.64 15.83 26.11
N THR A 56 4.75 15.88 25.11
CA THR A 56 3.44 16.56 25.21
C THR A 56 2.29 15.55 25.33
N THR A 57 1.14 15.98 25.81
CA THR A 57 -0.07 15.14 25.82
C THR A 57 -0.48 14.80 24.40
N LEU A 58 -0.74 13.52 24.13
CA LEU A 58 -1.12 13.03 22.80
C LEU A 58 -2.44 13.67 22.32
N ASN A 59 -2.37 14.41 21.24
CA ASN A 59 -3.53 14.90 20.51
C ASN A 59 -3.80 14.02 19.28
N LEU A 60 -4.88 13.22 19.33
CA LEU A 60 -5.19 12.26 18.27
C LEU A 60 -5.47 12.92 16.91
N ASN A 61 -5.99 14.14 16.88
CA ASN A 61 -6.25 14.84 15.62
C ASN A 61 -4.94 15.25 14.93
N GLU A 62 -4.01 15.84 15.69
CA GLU A 62 -2.69 16.19 15.18
C GLU A 62 -1.87 14.94 14.83
N PHE A 63 -2.03 13.88 15.62
CA PHE A 63 -1.39 12.60 15.36
C PHE A 63 -1.84 12.01 14.01
N GLN A 64 -3.15 12.07 13.68
CA GLN A 64 -3.65 11.64 12.36
C GLN A 64 -3.07 12.48 11.23
N ASN A 65 -2.91 13.78 11.39
CA ASN A 65 -2.26 14.63 10.38
C ASN A 65 -0.81 14.19 10.11
N LYS A 66 -0.09 13.74 11.15
CA LYS A 66 1.27 13.22 11.01
C LYS A 66 1.31 11.85 10.31
N ILE A 67 0.31 10.99 10.56
CA ILE A 67 0.15 9.74 9.81
C ILE A 67 -0.01 10.01 8.31
N GLU A 68 -0.77 11.03 7.93
CA GLU A 68 -0.94 11.41 6.51
C GLU A 68 0.39 11.81 5.85
N ILE A 69 1.33 12.44 6.59
CA ILE A 69 2.68 12.74 6.08
C ILE A 69 3.43 11.45 5.79
N ILE A 70 3.35 10.46 6.69
CA ILE A 70 3.97 9.14 6.49
C ILE A 70 3.39 8.45 5.25
N LYS A 71 2.05 8.42 5.10
CA LYS A 71 1.37 7.85 3.93
C LYS A 71 1.85 8.48 2.63
N LYS A 72 1.86 9.82 2.56
CA LYS A 72 2.37 10.56 1.39
C LYS A 72 3.83 10.23 1.08
N ARG A 73 4.65 9.95 2.09
CA ARG A 73 6.04 9.51 1.87
C ARG A 73 6.10 8.16 1.17
N TYR A 74 5.30 7.17 1.61
CA TYR A 74 5.18 5.87 0.94
C TYR A 74 4.74 6.02 -0.51
N GLU A 75 3.70 6.81 -0.78
CA GLU A 75 3.21 7.08 -2.13
C GLU A 75 4.29 7.72 -3.01
N LYS A 76 5.01 8.73 -2.49
CA LYS A 76 6.12 9.40 -3.20
C LYS A 76 7.25 8.44 -3.54
N LEU A 77 7.50 7.43 -2.72
CA LEU A 77 8.48 6.38 -2.98
C LEU A 77 7.98 5.29 -3.95
N GLY A 78 6.70 5.32 -4.31
CA GLY A 78 6.06 4.37 -5.24
C GLY A 78 5.30 3.23 -4.56
N TYR A 79 5.27 3.16 -3.24
CA TYR A 79 4.60 2.12 -2.46
C TYR A 79 3.12 2.43 -2.25
N SER A 80 2.36 2.48 -3.35
CA SER A 80 0.96 2.93 -3.35
C SER A 80 -0.04 1.97 -2.69
N LEU A 81 0.35 0.74 -2.40
CA LEU A 81 -0.49 -0.23 -1.69
C LEU A 81 -0.19 -0.31 -0.19
N VAL A 82 0.86 0.36 0.28
CA VAL A 82 1.16 0.42 1.71
C VAL A 82 0.07 1.20 2.43
N ARG A 83 -0.44 0.61 3.51
CA ARG A 83 -1.44 1.24 4.38
C ARG A 83 -0.83 1.45 5.76
N VAL A 84 -0.89 2.68 6.23
CA VAL A 84 -0.51 3.04 7.60
C VAL A 84 -1.77 3.37 8.36
N SER A 85 -2.00 2.71 9.47
CA SER A 85 -3.17 2.92 10.32
C SER A 85 -2.75 2.98 11.78
N GLY A 86 -3.55 3.66 12.58
CA GLY A 86 -3.32 3.73 14.01
C GLY A 86 -3.88 4.99 14.64
N PRO A 87 -3.66 5.11 15.93
CA PRO A 87 -2.84 4.23 16.77
C PRO A 87 -3.42 2.81 16.87
N ASP A 88 -2.59 1.80 16.63
CA ASP A 88 -2.95 0.39 16.85
C ASP A 88 -2.89 0.04 18.35
N ARG A 89 -1.85 0.56 19.01
CA ARG A 89 -1.68 0.45 20.45
C ARG A 89 -1.14 1.76 21.01
N ILE A 90 -1.69 2.19 22.12
CA ILE A 90 -1.18 3.28 22.97
C ILE A 90 -0.83 2.66 24.31
N SER A 91 0.45 2.63 24.67
CA SER A 91 0.88 2.13 25.96
C SER A 91 0.74 3.20 27.06
N GLU A 92 0.58 2.77 28.31
CA GLU A 92 0.57 3.67 29.48
C GLU A 92 1.89 4.47 29.59
N ASN A 93 2.98 3.90 29.09
CA ASN A 93 4.29 4.55 29.04
C ASN A 93 4.42 5.60 27.91
N GLY A 94 3.37 5.87 27.14
CA GLY A 94 3.39 6.87 26.07
C GLY A 94 4.04 6.43 24.77
N VAL A 95 4.23 5.13 24.56
CA VAL A 95 4.66 4.58 23.26
C VAL A 95 3.43 4.28 22.42
N VAL A 96 3.40 4.81 21.20
CA VAL A 96 2.32 4.60 20.23
C VAL A 96 2.81 3.76 19.08
N THR A 97 2.11 2.66 18.80
CA THR A 97 2.43 1.77 17.67
C THR A 97 1.49 2.06 16.51
N LEU A 98 2.06 2.27 15.32
CA LEU A 98 1.34 2.35 14.05
C LEU A 98 1.44 1.02 13.33
N LYS A 99 0.31 0.54 12.82
CA LYS A 99 0.28 -0.66 11.99
C LYS A 99 0.56 -0.30 10.53
N VAL A 100 1.53 -0.99 9.94
CA VAL A 100 1.87 -0.88 8.52
C VAL A 100 1.49 -2.19 7.83
N SER A 101 0.77 -2.09 6.73
CA SER A 101 0.46 -3.23 5.85
C SER A 101 1.11 -2.98 4.50
N ASP A 102 2.08 -3.80 4.13
CA ASP A 102 3.04 -3.50 3.07
C ASP A 102 2.52 -3.76 1.64
N GLY A 103 1.39 -4.44 1.46
CA GLY A 103 0.89 -4.78 0.13
C GLY A 103 1.88 -5.70 -0.63
N ILE A 104 2.16 -6.88 -0.06
CA ILE A 104 3.09 -7.87 -0.62
C ILE A 104 2.50 -8.47 -1.90
N ILE A 105 3.34 -8.68 -2.91
CA ILE A 105 2.99 -9.36 -4.14
C ILE A 105 3.03 -10.86 -3.88
N SER A 106 1.90 -11.55 -4.02
CA SER A 106 1.85 -13.02 -3.91
C SER A 106 2.25 -13.71 -5.20
N ASP A 107 1.86 -13.15 -6.35
CA ASP A 107 2.16 -13.74 -7.66
C ASP A 107 2.18 -12.69 -8.77
N VAL A 108 2.86 -13.00 -9.88
CA VAL A 108 2.85 -12.23 -11.11
C VAL A 108 2.39 -13.17 -12.24
N LYS A 109 1.13 -13.02 -12.68
CA LYS A 109 0.48 -13.85 -13.69
C LYS A 109 0.56 -13.20 -15.06
N ILE A 110 1.21 -13.88 -15.99
CA ILE A 110 1.30 -13.48 -17.39
C ILE A 110 0.11 -14.08 -18.12
N ARG A 111 -0.63 -13.23 -18.85
CA ARG A 111 -1.80 -13.64 -19.64
C ARG A 111 -1.69 -13.06 -21.05
N PHE A 112 -2.24 -13.80 -22.02
CA PHE A 112 -2.24 -13.41 -23.42
C PHE A 112 -3.70 -13.33 -23.91
N PRO A 113 -4.29 -12.11 -23.99
CA PRO A 113 -5.64 -11.95 -24.54
C PRO A 113 -5.68 -12.25 -26.03
N ASP A 114 -6.84 -12.68 -26.53
CA ASP A 114 -7.11 -12.69 -27.97
C ASP A 114 -7.61 -11.32 -28.46
N SER A 115 -8.09 -11.26 -29.71
CA SER A 115 -8.65 -10.05 -30.31
C SER A 115 -9.89 -9.54 -29.58
N ASP A 116 -10.62 -10.42 -28.92
CA ASP A 116 -11.86 -10.13 -28.21
C ASP A 116 -11.60 -9.89 -26.70
N GLY A 117 -10.35 -10.03 -26.27
CA GLY A 117 -9.91 -9.84 -24.87
C GLY A 117 -10.05 -11.09 -24.00
N GLU A 118 -10.31 -12.25 -24.59
CA GLU A 118 -10.47 -13.50 -23.85
C GLU A 118 -9.12 -14.16 -23.54
N PHE A 119 -8.99 -14.68 -22.33
CA PHE A 119 -7.75 -15.32 -21.82
C PHE A 119 -7.79 -16.84 -21.85
N VAL A 120 -8.91 -17.42 -22.28
CA VAL A 120 -9.17 -18.88 -22.24
C VAL A 120 -9.62 -19.36 -23.62
N ILE A 121 -9.05 -20.47 -24.08
CA ILE A 121 -9.48 -21.18 -25.29
C ILE A 121 -9.73 -22.63 -24.89
N ASP A 122 -10.91 -23.17 -25.21
CA ASP A 122 -11.31 -24.54 -24.88
C ASP A 122 -11.10 -24.92 -23.42
N GLY A 123 -11.42 -23.99 -22.52
CA GLY A 123 -11.30 -24.17 -21.06
C GLY A 123 -9.85 -24.13 -20.52
N LYS A 124 -8.86 -23.81 -21.36
CA LYS A 124 -7.44 -23.72 -20.96
C LYS A 124 -6.91 -22.29 -21.11
N PRO A 125 -6.03 -21.84 -20.20
CA PRO A 125 -5.36 -20.56 -20.32
C PRO A 125 -4.63 -20.46 -21.66
N ARG A 126 -4.82 -19.35 -22.34
CA ARG A 126 -4.16 -19.06 -23.60
C ARG A 126 -2.65 -18.88 -23.39
N LYS A 127 -1.85 -19.46 -24.27
CA LYS A 127 -0.38 -19.36 -24.24
C LYS A 127 0.11 -18.41 -25.32
N GLY A 128 1.04 -17.54 -25.00
CA GLY A 128 1.77 -16.73 -25.96
C GLY A 128 2.83 -17.55 -26.72
N LYS A 129 3.36 -16.95 -27.76
CA LYS A 129 4.55 -17.47 -28.50
C LYS A 129 5.82 -17.21 -27.69
N THR A 130 5.87 -16.07 -27.01
CA THR A 130 6.98 -15.67 -26.14
C THR A 130 7.00 -16.53 -24.90
N LYS A 131 8.16 -17.11 -24.59
CA LYS A 131 8.33 -17.94 -23.40
C LYS A 131 8.32 -17.10 -22.12
N ASP A 132 7.70 -17.59 -21.05
CA ASP A 132 7.58 -16.91 -19.76
C ASP A 132 8.93 -16.40 -19.21
N TRP A 133 10.01 -17.16 -19.37
CA TRP A 133 11.33 -16.76 -18.87
C TRP A 133 11.87 -15.51 -19.56
N VAL A 134 11.52 -15.29 -20.85
CA VAL A 134 11.89 -14.07 -21.60
C VAL A 134 11.22 -12.85 -20.98
N ILE A 135 9.96 -13.00 -20.60
CA ILE A 135 9.19 -11.93 -19.94
C ILE A 135 9.71 -11.70 -18.53
N LYS A 136 9.83 -12.77 -17.75
CA LYS A 136 10.22 -12.72 -16.33
C LYS A 136 11.59 -12.09 -16.10
N ARG A 137 12.56 -12.26 -17.01
CA ARG A 137 13.88 -11.63 -16.89
C ARG A 137 13.86 -10.11 -16.97
N GLU A 138 12.84 -9.55 -17.63
CA GLU A 138 12.66 -8.10 -17.76
C GLU A 138 11.97 -7.49 -16.51
N LEU A 139 11.40 -8.33 -15.64
CA LEU A 139 10.67 -7.89 -14.45
C LEU A 139 11.57 -7.82 -13.22
N LYS A 140 11.61 -6.65 -12.60
CA LYS A 140 12.12 -6.47 -11.23
C LYS A 140 11.02 -6.67 -10.18
N THR A 141 9.76 -6.55 -10.59
CA THR A 141 8.59 -6.87 -9.80
C THR A 141 8.51 -8.38 -9.60
N GLN A 142 8.71 -8.85 -8.37
CA GLN A 142 8.81 -10.28 -8.05
C GLN A 142 7.82 -10.67 -6.94
N PRO A 143 7.28 -11.90 -6.96
CA PRO A 143 6.56 -12.45 -5.82
C PRO A 143 7.39 -12.37 -4.52
N GLY A 144 6.72 -12.08 -3.39
CA GLY A 144 7.34 -11.88 -2.09
C GLY A 144 7.87 -10.46 -1.83
N SER A 145 7.98 -9.60 -2.85
CA SER A 145 8.37 -8.21 -2.68
C SER A 145 7.17 -7.31 -2.36
N ILE A 146 7.43 -6.16 -1.77
CA ILE A 146 6.42 -5.12 -1.56
C ILE A 146 6.11 -4.47 -2.92
N PHE A 147 4.83 -4.32 -3.23
CA PHE A 147 4.40 -3.66 -4.46
C PHE A 147 4.96 -2.23 -4.57
N ASN A 148 5.61 -1.94 -5.69
CA ASN A 148 6.09 -0.61 -6.00
C ASN A 148 5.73 -0.22 -7.43
N ARG A 149 4.87 0.80 -7.55
CA ARG A 149 4.36 1.28 -8.83
C ARG A 149 5.47 1.76 -9.78
N LYS A 150 6.49 2.45 -9.26
CA LYS A 150 7.60 2.95 -10.09
C LYS A 150 8.45 1.82 -10.68
N ILE A 151 8.65 0.74 -9.90
CA ILE A 151 9.36 -0.46 -10.39
C ILE A 151 8.53 -1.11 -11.49
N LEU A 152 7.22 -1.28 -11.28
CA LEU A 152 6.32 -1.87 -12.26
C LEU A 152 6.23 -1.04 -13.55
N GLU A 153 6.15 0.30 -13.45
CA GLU A 153 6.18 1.20 -14.62
C GLU A 153 7.50 1.04 -15.41
N ALA A 154 8.64 0.90 -14.72
CA ALA A 154 9.91 0.62 -15.36
C ALA A 154 9.98 -0.78 -15.99
N ASP A 155 9.33 -1.79 -15.38
CA ASP A 155 9.20 -3.14 -15.94
C ASP A 155 8.40 -3.10 -17.26
N ILE A 156 7.27 -2.40 -17.27
CA ILE A 156 6.46 -2.19 -18.47
C ILE A 156 7.31 -1.55 -19.60
N GLY A 157 8.08 -0.51 -19.24
CA GLY A 157 8.99 0.13 -20.18
C GLY A 157 10.03 -0.84 -20.77
N ARG A 158 10.58 -1.75 -19.97
CA ARG A 158 11.51 -2.78 -20.45
C ARG A 158 10.82 -3.79 -21.37
N LEU A 159 9.61 -4.20 -21.05
CA LEU A 159 8.84 -5.09 -21.92
C LEU A 159 8.57 -4.44 -23.28
N TYR A 160 8.17 -3.18 -23.36
CA TYR A 160 8.03 -2.46 -24.62
C TYR A 160 9.35 -2.35 -25.39
N ALA A 161 10.47 -2.11 -24.67
CA ALA A 161 11.80 -2.01 -25.29
C ALA A 161 12.25 -3.30 -25.98
N THR A 162 11.69 -4.47 -25.62
CA THR A 162 11.96 -5.73 -26.32
C THR A 162 11.40 -5.79 -27.73
N SER A 163 10.46 -4.91 -28.08
CA SER A 163 9.70 -4.93 -29.34
C SER A 163 8.95 -6.26 -29.60
N LEU A 164 8.68 -7.03 -28.56
CA LEU A 164 7.93 -8.29 -28.65
C LEU A 164 6.41 -8.09 -28.46
N PHE A 165 6.02 -6.94 -27.89
CA PHE A 165 4.65 -6.66 -27.48
C PHE A 165 4.15 -5.35 -28.09
N ASP A 166 2.94 -5.39 -28.66
CA ASP A 166 2.22 -4.20 -29.13
C ASP A 166 1.52 -3.50 -27.96
N ASP A 167 1.07 -4.28 -26.96
CA ASP A 167 0.40 -3.73 -25.77
C ASP A 167 0.76 -4.53 -24.51
N VAL A 168 0.91 -3.80 -23.41
CA VAL A 168 1.20 -4.32 -22.07
C VAL A 168 0.23 -3.67 -21.09
N LYS A 169 -0.81 -4.39 -20.70
CA LYS A 169 -1.77 -3.95 -19.67
C LYS A 169 -1.46 -4.60 -18.34
N VAL A 170 -1.67 -3.84 -17.28
CA VAL A 170 -1.48 -4.32 -15.92
C VAL A 170 -2.75 -4.12 -15.13
N SER A 171 -3.15 -5.15 -14.41
CA SER A 171 -4.21 -5.08 -13.40
C SER A 171 -3.77 -5.75 -12.11
N LEU A 172 -4.38 -5.31 -11.01
CA LEU A 172 -4.13 -5.84 -9.67
C LEU A 172 -5.39 -6.55 -9.18
N GLY A 173 -5.22 -7.72 -8.59
CA GLY A 173 -6.30 -8.44 -7.94
C GLY A 173 -5.92 -8.89 -6.54
N PRO A 174 -6.92 -9.12 -5.66
CA PRO A 174 -6.66 -9.70 -4.35
C PRO A 174 -6.21 -11.15 -4.48
N ASP A 175 -5.34 -11.57 -3.58
CA ASP A 175 -5.06 -12.99 -3.39
C ASP A 175 -6.04 -13.57 -2.38
N ASN A 176 -6.97 -14.40 -2.85
CA ASN A 176 -7.98 -15.02 -2.00
C ASN A 176 -7.39 -16.06 -1.03
N LEU A 177 -6.22 -16.61 -1.31
CA LEU A 177 -5.53 -17.58 -0.46
C LEU A 177 -4.68 -16.89 0.61
N ASN A 178 -4.19 -15.67 0.32
CA ASN A 178 -3.32 -14.89 1.21
C ASN A 178 -3.92 -13.50 1.42
N PRO A 179 -4.84 -13.32 2.37
CA PRO A 179 -5.47 -12.04 2.63
C PRO A 179 -4.46 -10.91 2.89
N GLY A 180 -4.63 -9.78 2.21
CA GLY A 180 -3.73 -8.62 2.31
C GLY A 180 -2.57 -8.63 1.33
N GLN A 181 -2.40 -9.71 0.54
CA GLN A 181 -1.48 -9.76 -0.59
C GLN A 181 -2.20 -9.49 -1.91
N VAL A 182 -1.42 -9.16 -2.94
CA VAL A 182 -1.94 -8.83 -4.26
C VAL A 182 -1.30 -9.69 -5.34
N ILE A 183 -2.11 -10.05 -6.34
CA ILE A 183 -1.66 -10.68 -7.58
C ILE A 183 -1.57 -9.59 -8.64
N ILE A 184 -0.45 -9.58 -9.36
CA ILE A 184 -0.27 -8.72 -10.53
C ILE A 184 -0.59 -9.54 -11.77
N PHE A 185 -1.49 -9.04 -12.61
CA PHE A 185 -1.79 -9.63 -13.91
C PHE A 185 -1.14 -8.76 -14.98
N LEU A 186 -0.30 -9.39 -15.81
CA LEU A 186 0.33 -8.79 -16.99
C LEU A 186 -0.36 -9.35 -18.23
N ASP A 187 -1.17 -8.52 -18.89
CA ASP A 187 -1.87 -8.88 -20.11
C ASP A 187 -1.04 -8.39 -21.30
N LEU A 188 -0.48 -9.32 -22.04
CA LEU A 188 0.51 -9.06 -23.10
C LEU A 188 -0.07 -9.36 -24.48
N SER A 189 -0.17 -8.35 -25.33
CA SER A 189 -0.49 -8.53 -26.74
C SER A 189 0.80 -8.60 -27.55
N GLU A 190 1.08 -9.78 -28.11
CA GLU A 190 2.32 -10.02 -28.86
C GLU A 190 2.30 -9.33 -30.23
N GLN A 191 3.43 -8.73 -30.60
CA GLN A 191 3.62 -8.12 -31.90
C GLN A 191 3.56 -9.18 -33.01
N ARG A 192 2.86 -8.87 -34.11
CA ARG A 192 2.81 -9.72 -35.27
C ARG A 192 4.16 -9.67 -36.00
N THR A 193 5.02 -10.67 -35.76
CA THR A 193 6.27 -10.85 -36.49
C THR A 193 6.00 -11.59 -37.82
N GLY A 194 5.81 -10.85 -38.89
CA GLY A 194 5.70 -11.45 -40.23
C GLY A 194 4.87 -10.63 -41.20
N SER A 195 5.45 -9.62 -41.83
CA SER A 195 5.01 -9.18 -43.17
C SER A 195 5.82 -9.94 -44.19
N LEU A 196 5.25 -10.96 -44.84
CA LEU A 196 5.75 -11.49 -46.09
C LEU A 196 5.47 -10.42 -47.17
N THR A 197 6.44 -9.57 -47.45
CA THR A 197 6.43 -8.73 -48.66
C THR A 197 6.82 -9.65 -49.79
N GLY A 198 5.83 -10.24 -50.49
CA GLY A 198 6.04 -10.89 -51.75
C GLY A 198 6.39 -9.84 -52.78
N GLY A 199 7.67 -9.69 -53.09
CA GLY A 199 8.09 -8.97 -54.30
C GLY A 199 7.75 -9.83 -55.51
N LEU A 200 6.88 -9.31 -56.38
CA LEU A 200 6.72 -9.75 -57.80
C LEU A 200 7.80 -9.09 -58.63
#